data_d172fae39c13837d1417618421c4216a
#
_entry.id   d172fae39c13837d1417618421c4216a
#
_cell.length_a   1.000
_cell.length_b   1.000
_cell.length_c   1.000
_cell.angle_alpha   90.00
_cell.angle_beta   90.00
_cell.angle_gamma   90.00
#
_symmetry.space_group_name_H-M   'P 1'
#
loop_
_entity.id
_entity.type
_entity.pdbx_description
1 polymer ?
#
loop_
_entity_poly.entity_id
_entity_poly.type
_entity_poly.pdbx_seq_one_letter_code
_entity_poly.pdbx_strand_id
1 'polypeptide(L)'
;MKVYRHRIYPTKAQERQMQTCLFLAKNLWNDLLEHCKTFYNDYGKFPTRDGLQIMAKGSGFHSQVSQEVAHRIERAIWRYVKLKKSGKKAGFPRFKSIDRMKSLHYPQYGNGFWLGEKLRITPFGEISIVKHREIKGKIKTLALKREMSGKWFACFCVEERPVAKASNGKPKVGMDLGLKTLATFSDGFRIGNPRHLRKYAERLATLQRKMNGKKKGSKSRKKARRKIALAYEKVRNTRLDFLHKTAHSLVNSYSLIGLEDLASQEMAEQKFGKQINDAGWGELANMLRYKAASAGCEVVFVNPKDTTRMCCKCGSKKGMPLETRTYCCEKCGNTMDRDLNAAHNILMRATAGTAGSCACGDKQKEELSVKQEAAGFSPQ
;
A
#
# COMPACT_ATOMS: atom_id res chain seq x y z
N MET A 1 2.47 9.77 10.75
CA MET A 1 2.31 10.36 9.39
C MET A 1 1.06 9.80 8.71
N LYS A 2 0.19 10.66 8.16
CA LYS A 2 -1.05 10.31 7.47
C LYS A 2 -1.05 10.91 6.07
N VAL A 3 -1.66 10.23 5.10
CA VAL A 3 -1.74 10.72 3.73
C VAL A 3 -3.17 11.15 3.40
N TYR A 4 -3.31 12.41 3.00
CA TYR A 4 -4.55 12.98 2.50
C TYR A 4 -4.49 13.08 0.99
N ARG A 5 -5.39 12.39 0.29
CA ARG A 5 -5.45 12.37 -1.18
C ARG A 5 -6.67 13.16 -1.65
N HIS A 6 -6.44 14.25 -2.36
CA HIS A 6 -7.46 15.13 -2.91
C HIS A 6 -7.41 15.15 -4.43
N ARG A 7 -8.57 15.27 -5.06
CA ARG A 7 -8.69 15.46 -6.51
C ARG A 7 -8.31 16.88 -6.87
N ILE A 8 -7.47 17.07 -7.91
CA ILE A 8 -7.13 18.37 -8.46
C ILE A 8 -7.56 18.45 -9.94
N TYR A 9 -7.86 19.67 -10.39
CA TYR A 9 -8.36 19.96 -11.73
C TYR A 9 -7.47 21.01 -12.40
N PRO A 10 -6.31 20.58 -12.96
CA PRO A 10 -5.47 21.50 -13.73
C PRO A 10 -6.16 21.90 -15.03
N THR A 11 -5.92 23.11 -15.50
CA THR A 11 -6.28 23.57 -16.85
C THR A 11 -5.51 22.75 -17.89
N LYS A 12 -5.92 22.83 -19.16
CA LYS A 12 -5.21 22.13 -20.25
C LYS A 12 -3.75 22.58 -20.39
N ALA A 13 -3.46 23.87 -20.14
CA ALA A 13 -2.10 24.41 -20.15
C ALA A 13 -1.26 23.84 -18.98
N GLN A 14 -1.80 23.89 -17.76
CA GLN A 14 -1.16 23.32 -16.58
C GLN A 14 -0.94 21.80 -16.71
N GLU A 15 -1.93 21.07 -17.25
CA GLU A 15 -1.78 19.63 -17.49
C GLU A 15 -0.64 19.34 -18.47
N ARG A 16 -0.48 20.12 -19.55
CA ARG A 16 0.66 19.98 -20.47
C ARG A 16 1.98 20.21 -19.76
N GLN A 17 2.13 21.30 -18.99
CA GLN A 17 3.34 21.59 -18.22
C GLN A 17 3.66 20.47 -17.21
N MET A 18 2.66 19.98 -16.46
CA MET A 18 2.83 18.87 -15.52
C MET A 18 3.27 17.57 -16.24
N GLN A 19 2.76 17.31 -17.44
CA GLN A 19 3.18 16.17 -18.27
C GLN A 19 4.61 16.33 -18.78
N THR A 20 5.02 17.53 -19.17
CA THR A 20 6.41 17.84 -19.54
C THR A 20 7.33 17.62 -18.36
N CYS A 21 6.98 18.08 -17.16
CA CYS A 21 7.77 17.81 -15.94
C CYS A 21 7.87 16.30 -15.61
N LEU A 22 6.81 15.52 -15.83
CA LEU A 22 6.90 14.06 -15.69
C LEU A 22 7.86 13.42 -16.71
N PHE A 23 7.88 13.94 -17.93
CA PHE A 23 8.81 13.49 -18.97
C PHE A 23 10.26 13.81 -18.61
N LEU A 24 10.55 15.04 -18.19
CA LEU A 24 11.88 15.46 -17.72
C LEU A 24 12.32 14.65 -16.49
N ALA A 25 11.43 14.44 -15.52
CA ALA A 25 11.70 13.62 -14.34
C ALA A 25 11.97 12.14 -14.69
N LYS A 26 11.34 11.61 -15.76
CA LYS A 26 11.64 10.28 -16.29
C LYS A 26 13.04 10.25 -16.93
N ASN A 27 13.41 11.24 -17.72
CA ASN A 27 14.74 11.34 -18.30
C ASN A 27 15.79 11.38 -17.18
N LEU A 28 15.67 12.35 -16.28
CA LEU A 28 16.57 12.47 -15.12
C LEU A 28 16.69 11.16 -14.32
N TRP A 29 15.60 10.44 -14.08
CA TRP A 29 15.65 9.13 -13.43
C TRP A 29 16.53 8.14 -14.21
N ASN A 30 16.39 8.10 -15.52
CA ASN A 30 17.12 7.15 -16.36
C ASN A 30 18.61 7.52 -16.45
N ASP A 31 18.91 8.81 -16.62
CA ASP A 31 20.28 9.34 -16.73
C ASP A 31 21.05 9.11 -15.40
N LEU A 32 20.44 9.41 -14.26
CA LEU A 32 21.03 9.15 -12.95
C LEU A 32 21.21 7.64 -12.70
N LEU A 33 20.27 6.81 -13.15
CA LEU A 33 20.38 5.35 -12.97
C LEU A 33 21.50 4.76 -13.84
N GLU A 34 21.67 5.26 -15.04
CA GLU A 34 22.77 4.90 -15.92
C GLU A 34 24.10 5.31 -15.31
N HIS A 35 24.21 6.56 -14.86
CA HIS A 35 25.39 7.03 -14.12
C HIS A 35 25.73 6.14 -12.92
N CYS A 36 24.72 5.73 -12.12
CA CYS A 36 24.97 4.83 -11.01
C CYS A 36 25.54 3.48 -11.42
N LYS A 37 25.16 2.95 -12.58
CA LYS A 37 25.71 1.70 -13.10
C LYS A 37 27.15 1.87 -13.56
N THR A 38 27.42 2.90 -14.37
CA THR A 38 28.77 3.21 -14.87
C THR A 38 29.72 3.47 -13.71
N PHE A 39 29.33 4.32 -12.78
CA PHE A 39 30.12 4.65 -11.59
C PHE A 39 30.44 3.40 -10.73
N TYR A 40 29.47 2.48 -10.61
CA TYR A 40 29.70 1.23 -9.89
C TYR A 40 30.69 0.32 -10.62
N ASN A 41 30.61 0.24 -11.95
CA ASN A 41 31.56 -0.53 -12.75
C ASN A 41 32.99 0.02 -12.66
N ASP A 42 33.13 1.35 -12.64
CA ASP A 42 34.41 2.04 -12.61
C ASP A 42 35.07 2.03 -11.22
N TYR A 43 34.27 2.18 -10.16
CA TYR A 43 34.78 2.41 -8.80
C TYR A 43 34.37 1.36 -7.76
N GLY A 44 33.59 0.35 -8.12
CA GLY A 44 33.10 -0.69 -7.19
C GLY A 44 32.12 -0.20 -6.11
N LYS A 45 31.69 1.06 -6.19
CA LYS A 45 30.77 1.71 -5.23
C LYS A 45 29.73 2.56 -5.94
N PHE A 46 28.60 2.80 -5.30
CA PHE A 46 27.59 3.71 -5.84
C PHE A 46 27.90 5.18 -5.49
N PRO A 47 27.46 6.15 -6.35
CA PRO A 47 27.61 7.56 -6.08
C PRO A 47 26.95 7.95 -4.76
N THR A 48 27.48 8.95 -4.11
CA THR A 48 26.87 9.53 -2.89
C THR A 48 25.58 10.26 -3.25
N ARG A 49 24.74 10.46 -2.24
CA ARG A 49 23.51 11.26 -2.35
C ARG A 49 23.78 12.66 -2.92
N ASP A 50 24.81 13.32 -2.40
CA ASP A 50 25.15 14.68 -2.82
C ASP A 50 25.68 14.72 -4.26
N GLY A 51 26.46 13.72 -4.68
CA GLY A 51 26.88 13.55 -6.07
C GLY A 51 25.68 13.43 -7.03
N LEU A 52 24.68 12.60 -6.68
CA LEU A 52 23.46 12.50 -7.46
C LEU A 52 22.62 13.79 -7.47
N GLN A 53 22.62 14.56 -6.37
CA GLN A 53 21.92 15.85 -6.33
C GLN A 53 22.62 16.91 -7.19
N ILE A 54 23.96 16.94 -7.20
CA ILE A 54 24.73 17.84 -8.07
C ILE A 54 24.39 17.56 -9.54
N MET A 55 24.36 16.30 -9.95
CA MET A 55 23.98 15.92 -11.31
C MET A 55 22.52 16.26 -11.65
N ALA A 56 21.63 16.27 -10.64
CA ALA A 56 20.23 16.64 -10.84
C ALA A 56 20.01 18.16 -10.99
N LYS A 57 21.02 19.00 -10.74
CA LYS A 57 20.95 20.45 -10.97
C LYS A 57 20.80 20.73 -12.47
N GLY A 58 20.08 21.79 -12.82
CA GLY A 58 19.90 22.19 -14.22
C GLY A 58 18.97 21.31 -15.05
N SER A 59 18.21 20.38 -14.46
CA SER A 59 17.34 19.44 -15.16
C SER A 59 16.07 20.05 -15.80
N GLY A 60 15.93 21.38 -15.81
CA GLY A 60 14.87 22.10 -16.51
C GLY A 60 13.49 22.12 -15.81
N PHE A 61 13.44 21.71 -14.54
CA PHE A 61 12.22 21.77 -13.72
C PHE A 61 12.55 22.08 -12.23
N HIS A 62 11.54 22.22 -11.41
CA HIS A 62 11.69 22.71 -10.03
C HIS A 62 12.76 21.92 -9.24
N SER A 63 13.71 22.62 -8.61
CA SER A 63 14.90 22.04 -7.95
C SER A 63 14.56 20.98 -6.90
N GLN A 64 13.54 21.19 -6.08
CA GLN A 64 13.11 20.19 -5.09
C GLN A 64 12.60 18.89 -5.75
N VAL A 65 11.94 18.98 -6.89
CA VAL A 65 11.45 17.79 -7.60
C VAL A 65 12.64 17.03 -8.19
N SER A 66 13.65 17.73 -8.74
CA SER A 66 14.87 17.10 -9.27
C SER A 66 15.69 16.42 -8.16
N GLN A 67 15.89 17.09 -7.03
CA GLN A 67 16.54 16.51 -5.85
C GLN A 67 15.80 15.26 -5.35
N GLU A 68 14.46 15.30 -5.30
CA GLU A 68 13.68 14.12 -4.86
C GLU A 68 13.77 12.96 -5.86
N VAL A 69 13.98 13.21 -7.15
CA VAL A 69 14.29 12.13 -8.12
C VAL A 69 15.61 11.46 -7.77
N ALA A 70 16.65 12.25 -7.45
CA ALA A 70 17.95 11.72 -6.99
C ALA A 70 17.83 10.89 -5.70
N HIS A 71 17.12 11.40 -4.70
CA HIS A 71 16.84 10.65 -3.45
C HIS A 71 16.09 9.35 -3.68
N ARG A 72 15.16 9.32 -4.63
CA ARG A 72 14.40 8.09 -4.96
C ARG A 72 15.28 7.05 -5.62
N ILE A 73 16.27 7.44 -6.40
CA ILE A 73 17.26 6.52 -6.97
C ILE A 73 18.15 5.96 -5.87
N GLU A 74 18.73 6.83 -5.06
CA GLU A 74 19.53 6.42 -3.90
C GLU A 74 18.78 5.38 -3.05
N ARG A 75 17.56 5.70 -2.60
CA ARG A 75 16.72 4.77 -1.82
C ARG A 75 16.44 3.45 -2.55
N ALA A 76 16.27 3.47 -3.87
CA ALA A 76 16.03 2.26 -4.65
C ALA A 76 17.28 1.37 -4.72
N ILE A 77 18.47 1.96 -4.88
CA ILE A 77 19.75 1.27 -4.88
C ILE A 77 20.04 0.67 -3.50
N TRP A 78 19.92 1.47 -2.42
CA TRP A 78 20.14 0.96 -1.06
C TRP A 78 19.17 -0.15 -0.66
N ARG A 79 17.92 -0.08 -1.12
CA ARG A 79 16.97 -1.18 -0.95
C ARG A 79 17.44 -2.45 -1.67
N TYR A 80 17.94 -2.33 -2.90
CA TYR A 80 18.51 -3.44 -3.64
C TYR A 80 19.70 -4.05 -2.91
N VAL A 81 20.67 -3.23 -2.49
CA VAL A 81 21.85 -3.67 -1.73
C VAL A 81 21.45 -4.39 -0.43
N LYS A 82 20.52 -3.80 0.35
CA LYS A 82 20.03 -4.40 1.59
C LYS A 82 19.38 -5.77 1.38
N LEU A 83 18.55 -5.90 0.35
CA LEU A 83 17.88 -7.16 0.03
C LEU A 83 18.87 -8.22 -0.43
N LYS A 84 19.87 -7.85 -1.25
CA LYS A 84 20.95 -8.76 -1.67
C LYS A 84 21.78 -9.23 -0.48
N LYS A 85 22.20 -8.33 0.40
CA LYS A 85 22.95 -8.67 1.63
C LYS A 85 22.17 -9.62 2.57
N SER A 86 20.84 -9.51 2.58
CA SER A 86 19.97 -10.42 3.37
C SER A 86 19.64 -11.75 2.67
N GLY A 87 20.32 -12.10 1.56
CA GLY A 87 20.06 -13.31 0.79
C GLY A 87 18.75 -13.34 0.03
N LYS A 88 17.99 -12.24 0.02
CA LYS A 88 16.69 -12.16 -0.69
C LYS A 88 16.88 -11.89 -2.17
N LYS A 89 16.08 -12.56 -3.00
CA LYS A 89 16.04 -12.33 -4.44
C LYS A 89 15.57 -10.89 -4.73
N ALA A 90 16.45 -10.06 -5.30
CA ALA A 90 16.15 -8.67 -5.63
C ALA A 90 16.75 -8.32 -6.99
N GLY A 91 15.97 -7.64 -7.83
CA GLY A 91 16.45 -7.07 -9.10
C GLY A 91 16.95 -5.63 -8.92
N PHE A 92 17.95 -5.25 -9.71
CA PHE A 92 18.44 -3.87 -9.77
C PHE A 92 17.32 -2.91 -10.22
N PRO A 93 17.30 -1.64 -9.77
CA PRO A 93 16.32 -0.66 -10.24
C PRO A 93 16.28 -0.56 -11.77
N ARG A 94 15.07 -0.45 -12.34
CA ARG A 94 14.86 -0.45 -13.79
C ARG A 94 14.71 0.95 -14.35
N PHE A 95 15.08 1.15 -15.60
CA PHE A 95 14.71 2.34 -16.37
C PHE A 95 13.21 2.51 -16.42
N LYS A 96 12.75 3.76 -16.40
CA LYS A 96 11.33 4.08 -16.44
C LYS A 96 10.90 4.53 -17.83
N SER A 97 9.81 3.97 -18.32
CA SER A 97 9.04 4.57 -19.41
C SER A 97 8.18 5.72 -18.88
N ILE A 98 7.69 6.56 -19.78
CA ILE A 98 6.79 7.68 -19.44
C ILE A 98 5.51 7.19 -18.71
N ASP A 99 5.02 6.01 -19.04
CA ASP A 99 3.86 5.41 -18.39
C ASP A 99 4.12 4.98 -16.94
N ARG A 100 5.38 4.81 -16.57
CA ARG A 100 5.82 4.43 -15.20
C ARG A 100 6.18 5.63 -14.33
N MET A 101 6.49 6.80 -14.92
CA MET A 101 6.70 8.03 -14.18
C MET A 101 5.36 8.74 -13.99
N LYS A 102 4.75 8.57 -12.83
CA LYS A 102 3.36 9.00 -12.57
C LYS A 102 3.23 10.06 -11.50
N SER A 103 4.32 10.48 -10.87
CA SER A 103 4.27 11.42 -9.75
C SER A 103 5.47 12.37 -9.71
N LEU A 104 5.19 13.62 -9.38
CA LEU A 104 6.16 14.64 -9.00
C LEU A 104 6.06 14.83 -7.48
N HIS A 105 7.20 14.91 -6.81
CA HIS A 105 7.24 15.06 -5.35
C HIS A 105 7.88 16.37 -4.96
N TYR A 106 7.23 17.07 -4.03
CA TYR A 106 7.70 18.28 -3.36
C TYR A 106 7.94 17.92 -1.89
N PRO A 107 9.19 17.83 -1.45
CA PRO A 107 9.54 17.32 -0.12
C PRO A 107 9.28 18.30 1.02
N GLN A 108 9.01 19.57 0.74
CA GLN A 108 8.91 20.60 1.75
C GLN A 108 7.74 21.55 1.48
N TYR A 109 6.85 21.71 2.48
CA TYR A 109 5.79 22.72 2.47
C TYR A 109 6.38 24.12 2.58
N GLY A 110 5.79 25.09 1.89
CA GLY A 110 6.30 26.48 1.86
C GLY A 110 7.44 26.71 0.87
N ASN A 111 7.97 25.64 0.26
CA ASN A 111 8.97 25.73 -0.79
C ASN A 111 8.50 24.94 -2.03
N GLY A 112 7.92 25.63 -2.98
CA GLY A 112 7.38 25.06 -4.22
C GLY A 112 5.90 24.69 -4.18
N PHE A 113 5.25 24.60 -3.01
CA PHE A 113 3.79 24.46 -2.93
C PHE A 113 3.20 25.01 -1.64
N TRP A 114 1.96 25.51 -1.73
CA TRP A 114 1.15 26.06 -0.63
C TRP A 114 -0.29 25.62 -0.82
N LEU A 115 -0.97 25.30 0.26
CA LEU A 115 -2.38 24.93 0.27
C LEU A 115 -3.18 26.03 0.97
N GLY A 116 -3.88 26.83 0.17
CA GLY A 116 -4.91 27.77 0.58
C GLY A 116 -6.29 27.29 0.10
N GLU A 117 -7.12 28.17 -0.36
CA GLU A 117 -8.39 27.84 -1.03
C GLU A 117 -8.13 26.96 -2.27
N LYS A 118 -7.15 27.35 -3.08
CA LYS A 118 -6.59 26.57 -4.17
C LYS A 118 -5.22 26.00 -3.77
N LEU A 119 -4.73 25.05 -4.54
CA LEU A 119 -3.39 24.51 -4.41
C LEU A 119 -2.43 25.27 -5.33
N ARG A 120 -1.55 26.10 -4.75
CA ARG A 120 -0.50 26.81 -5.49
C ARG A 120 0.75 25.95 -5.58
N ILE A 121 1.29 25.77 -6.80
CA ILE A 121 2.46 24.90 -7.04
C ILE A 121 3.37 25.55 -8.07
N THR A 122 4.63 25.70 -7.76
CA THR A 122 5.64 26.17 -8.71
C THR A 122 6.10 25.02 -9.61
N PRO A 123 6.16 25.17 -10.95
CA PRO A 123 5.88 26.39 -11.73
C PRO A 123 4.43 26.48 -12.26
N PHE A 124 3.49 25.65 -11.82
CA PHE A 124 2.18 25.45 -12.42
C PHE A 124 1.14 26.51 -12.03
N GLY A 125 1.44 27.36 -11.01
CA GLY A 125 0.51 28.32 -10.47
C GLY A 125 -0.59 27.69 -9.61
N GLU A 126 -1.78 28.30 -9.59
CA GLU A 126 -2.92 27.86 -8.79
C GLU A 126 -3.75 26.79 -9.51
N ILE A 127 -4.01 25.70 -8.84
CA ILE A 127 -4.81 24.56 -9.34
C ILE A 127 -6.01 24.36 -8.43
N SER A 128 -7.19 24.23 -9.02
CA SER A 128 -8.41 23.91 -8.29
C SER A 128 -8.32 22.52 -7.61
N ILE A 129 -8.69 22.47 -6.34
CA ILE A 129 -8.65 21.26 -5.51
C ILE A 129 -9.99 21.01 -4.81
N VAL A 130 -10.45 19.76 -4.79
CA VAL A 130 -11.63 19.37 -4.01
C VAL A 130 -11.20 18.85 -2.66
N LYS A 131 -11.46 19.65 -1.62
CA LYS A 131 -11.18 19.31 -0.22
C LYS A 131 -12.40 18.62 0.39
N HIS A 132 -12.55 17.31 0.16
CA HIS A 132 -13.66 16.52 0.73
C HIS A 132 -13.55 16.25 2.23
N ARG A 133 -12.40 16.56 2.84
CA ARG A 133 -12.14 16.52 4.28
C ARG A 133 -11.05 17.52 4.64
N GLU A 134 -11.12 18.03 5.84
CA GLU A 134 -10.09 18.90 6.40
C GLU A 134 -8.78 18.14 6.62
N ILE A 135 -7.66 18.81 6.35
CA ILE A 135 -6.33 18.28 6.65
C ILE A 135 -5.95 18.72 8.06
N LYS A 136 -5.91 17.77 8.98
CA LYS A 136 -5.53 17.99 10.38
C LYS A 136 -4.04 17.71 10.56
N GLY A 137 -3.28 18.67 11.12
CA GLY A 137 -1.85 18.54 11.38
C GLY A 137 -0.95 19.33 10.42
N LYS A 138 0.37 19.14 10.56
CA LYS A 138 1.39 19.86 9.79
C LYS A 138 1.66 19.16 8.46
N ILE A 139 1.37 19.83 7.35
CA ILE A 139 1.71 19.34 6.02
C ILE A 139 3.24 19.34 5.87
N LYS A 140 3.81 18.21 5.47
CA LYS A 140 5.27 18.05 5.24
C LYS A 140 5.58 18.03 3.74
N THR A 141 4.96 17.11 3.00
CA THR A 141 5.29 16.89 1.59
C THR A 141 4.04 16.80 0.72
N LEU A 142 4.21 17.05 -0.57
CA LEU A 142 3.19 16.88 -1.59
C LEU A 142 3.69 15.91 -2.68
N ALA A 143 2.84 14.96 -3.04
CA ALA A 143 3.01 14.18 -4.26
C ALA A 143 1.86 14.49 -5.24
N LEU A 144 2.19 15.09 -6.39
CA LEU A 144 1.27 15.20 -7.51
C LEU A 144 1.26 13.88 -8.27
N LYS A 145 0.12 13.22 -8.33
CA LYS A 145 -0.01 11.91 -8.94
C LYS A 145 -0.99 11.91 -10.11
N ARG A 146 -0.52 11.44 -11.27
CA ARG A 146 -1.36 11.18 -12.44
C ARG A 146 -1.77 9.71 -12.46
N GLU A 147 -3.06 9.45 -12.50
CA GLU A 147 -3.59 8.09 -12.68
C GLU A 147 -3.65 7.72 -14.18
N MET A 148 -3.72 6.43 -14.48
CA MET A 148 -3.85 5.94 -15.87
C MET A 148 -5.17 6.38 -16.54
N SER A 149 -6.18 6.74 -15.76
CA SER A 149 -7.42 7.37 -16.22
C SER A 149 -7.23 8.79 -16.73
N GLY A 150 -6.05 9.40 -16.52
CA GLY A 150 -5.73 10.79 -16.80
C GLY A 150 -6.09 11.76 -15.68
N LYS A 151 -6.67 11.29 -14.59
CA LYS A 151 -7.01 12.12 -13.44
C LYS A 151 -5.77 12.46 -12.62
N TRP A 152 -5.75 13.69 -12.07
CA TRP A 152 -4.68 14.16 -11.18
C TRP A 152 -5.14 14.26 -9.74
N PHE A 153 -4.21 13.96 -8.84
CA PHE A 153 -4.43 13.99 -7.40
C PHE A 153 -3.24 14.66 -6.71
N ALA A 154 -3.55 15.44 -5.67
CA ALA A 154 -2.61 15.91 -4.68
C ALA A 154 -2.67 14.97 -3.48
N CYS A 155 -1.52 14.39 -3.12
CA CYS A 155 -1.37 13.52 -1.96
C CYS A 155 -0.46 14.24 -0.95
N PHE A 156 -1.04 14.76 0.12
CA PHE A 156 -0.31 15.44 1.18
C PHE A 156 0.10 14.44 2.26
N CYS A 157 1.38 14.40 2.60
CA CYS A 157 1.85 13.71 3.78
C CYS A 157 1.82 14.68 4.96
N VAL A 158 1.09 14.31 6.01
CA VAL A 158 0.78 15.18 7.14
C VAL A 158 1.25 14.52 8.43
N GLU A 159 1.91 15.29 9.25
CA GLU A 159 2.28 14.91 10.60
C GLU A 159 1.13 15.27 11.54
N GLU A 160 0.39 14.25 11.95
CA GLU A 160 -0.62 14.38 13.02
C GLU A 160 0.01 13.93 14.33
N ARG A 161 -0.27 14.64 15.41
CA ARG A 161 0.04 14.14 16.76
C ARG A 161 -0.93 13.01 17.06
N PRO A 162 -0.46 11.80 17.35
CA PRO A 162 -1.34 10.72 17.75
C PRO A 162 -1.94 11.10 19.11
N VAL A 163 -3.24 11.29 19.14
CA VAL A 163 -3.97 11.32 20.42
C VAL A 163 -4.27 9.86 20.69
N ALA A 164 -3.52 9.25 21.59
CA ALA A 164 -3.85 7.94 22.11
C ALA A 164 -5.20 8.07 22.84
N LYS A 165 -6.24 7.44 22.31
CA LYS A 165 -7.51 7.33 23.01
C LYS A 165 -7.42 6.16 24.00
N ALA A 166 -7.97 6.34 25.18
CA ALA A 166 -8.23 5.24 26.11
C ALA A 166 -9.07 4.16 25.40
N SER A 167 -9.03 2.94 25.91
CA SER A 167 -9.87 1.86 25.41
C SER A 167 -11.34 2.30 25.36
N ASN A 168 -12.04 1.95 24.30
CA ASN A 168 -13.43 2.33 24.10
C ASN A 168 -14.41 1.47 24.90
N GLY A 169 -13.94 0.54 25.77
CA GLY A 169 -14.74 -0.31 26.65
C GLY A 169 -15.63 -1.36 25.96
N LYS A 170 -15.50 -1.55 24.65
CA LYS A 170 -16.33 -2.45 23.84
C LYS A 170 -15.85 -3.89 23.88
N PRO A 171 -16.64 -4.88 23.39
CA PRO A 171 -16.22 -6.28 23.33
C PRO A 171 -14.90 -6.48 22.55
N LYS A 172 -14.21 -7.57 22.86
CA LYS A 172 -13.05 -8.06 22.13
C LYS A 172 -13.50 -9.11 21.11
N VAL A 173 -12.86 -9.17 19.93
CA VAL A 173 -13.25 -10.11 18.89
C VAL A 173 -12.04 -10.67 18.14
N GLY A 174 -12.12 -11.95 17.75
CA GLY A 174 -11.22 -12.58 16.77
C GLY A 174 -11.86 -12.55 15.39
N MET A 175 -11.10 -12.28 14.34
CA MET A 175 -11.56 -12.18 12.97
C MET A 175 -10.74 -13.10 12.06
N ASP A 176 -11.40 -14.09 11.48
CA ASP A 176 -10.86 -14.95 10.41
C ASP A 176 -11.19 -14.40 9.04
N LEU A 177 -10.19 -14.32 8.13
CA LEU A 177 -10.33 -13.78 6.77
C LEU A 177 -10.47 -14.89 5.75
N GLY A 178 -11.57 -14.87 4.98
CA GLY A 178 -11.89 -15.88 3.98
C GLY A 178 -12.17 -15.34 2.59
N LEU A 179 -12.26 -16.24 1.59
CA LEU A 179 -12.62 -15.92 0.20
C LEU A 179 -14.12 -16.10 -0.07
N LYS A 180 -14.78 -17.02 0.61
CA LYS A 180 -16.24 -17.23 0.49
C LYS A 180 -16.98 -16.13 1.26
N THR A 181 -16.70 -16.02 2.52
CA THR A 181 -17.03 -14.92 3.45
C THR A 181 -15.79 -14.07 3.60
N LEU A 182 -15.89 -12.73 3.57
CA LEU A 182 -14.73 -11.85 3.71
C LEU A 182 -14.11 -11.96 5.10
N ALA A 183 -14.97 -11.97 6.11
CA ALA A 183 -14.56 -12.10 7.51
C ALA A 183 -15.63 -12.82 8.31
N THR A 184 -15.20 -13.74 9.19
CA THR A 184 -16.01 -14.43 10.21
C THR A 184 -15.48 -14.01 11.58
N PHE A 185 -16.36 -13.61 12.48
CA PHE A 185 -16.01 -13.10 13.80
C PHE A 185 -16.37 -14.12 14.90
N SER A 186 -15.63 -14.07 16.00
CA SER A 186 -15.83 -14.99 17.14
C SER A 186 -17.18 -14.83 17.86
N ASP A 187 -17.88 -13.71 17.68
CA ASP A 187 -19.24 -13.47 18.13
C ASP A 187 -20.31 -14.01 17.18
N GLY A 188 -19.90 -14.68 16.09
CA GLY A 188 -20.78 -15.23 15.04
C GLY A 188 -21.14 -14.25 13.93
N PHE A 189 -20.79 -12.97 14.04
CA PHE A 189 -21.03 -12.00 12.96
C PHE A 189 -20.21 -12.38 11.71
N ARG A 190 -20.75 -12.06 10.53
CA ARG A 190 -20.10 -12.39 9.24
C ARG A 190 -20.23 -11.24 8.25
N ILE A 191 -19.16 -10.98 7.52
CA ILE A 191 -19.15 -10.00 6.43
C ILE A 191 -18.99 -10.75 5.11
N GLY A 192 -19.98 -10.64 4.22
CA GLY A 192 -19.95 -11.25 2.89
C GLY A 192 -18.85 -10.66 2.01
N ASN A 193 -18.26 -11.48 1.15
CA ASN A 193 -17.28 -11.01 0.15
C ASN A 193 -18.01 -10.42 -1.06
N PRO A 194 -17.90 -9.11 -1.35
CA PRO A 194 -18.62 -8.44 -2.43
C PRO A 194 -18.10 -8.78 -3.83
N ARG A 195 -16.90 -9.36 -3.97
CA ARG A 195 -16.30 -9.82 -5.23
C ARG A 195 -16.35 -8.77 -6.33
N HIS A 196 -15.85 -7.57 -6.03
CA HIS A 196 -15.95 -6.38 -6.90
C HIS A 196 -15.39 -6.61 -8.31
N LEU A 197 -14.24 -7.28 -8.44
CA LEU A 197 -13.65 -7.58 -9.74
C LEU A 197 -14.55 -8.48 -10.58
N ARG A 198 -15.18 -9.50 -9.95
CA ARG A 198 -16.09 -10.43 -10.64
C ARG A 198 -17.29 -9.71 -11.26
N LYS A 199 -17.89 -8.74 -10.53
CA LYS A 199 -19.01 -7.91 -11.03
C LYS A 199 -18.69 -7.13 -12.29
N TYR A 200 -17.42 -6.77 -12.51
CA TYR A 200 -16.97 -6.00 -13.66
C TYR A 200 -16.22 -6.85 -14.71
N ALA A 201 -16.10 -8.16 -14.52
CA ALA A 201 -15.25 -9.03 -15.33
C ALA A 201 -15.60 -9.01 -16.83
N GLU A 202 -16.88 -9.14 -17.17
CA GLU A 202 -17.35 -9.13 -18.56
C GLU A 202 -17.09 -7.80 -19.25
N ARG A 203 -17.39 -6.69 -18.57
CA ARG A 203 -17.10 -5.34 -19.07
C ARG A 203 -15.61 -5.13 -19.32
N LEU A 204 -14.76 -5.59 -18.41
CA LEU A 204 -13.30 -5.50 -18.56
C LEU A 204 -12.82 -6.35 -19.73
N ALA A 205 -13.30 -7.59 -19.87
CA ALA A 205 -12.98 -8.48 -20.99
C ALA A 205 -13.37 -7.87 -22.34
N THR A 206 -14.58 -7.29 -22.43
CA THR A 206 -15.05 -6.59 -23.65
C THR A 206 -14.18 -5.39 -24.00
N LEU A 207 -13.82 -4.57 -23.01
CA LEU A 207 -12.93 -3.43 -23.23
C LEU A 207 -11.52 -3.86 -23.64
N GLN A 208 -11.01 -4.96 -23.09
CA GLN A 208 -9.70 -5.52 -23.44
C GLN A 208 -9.71 -6.06 -24.88
N ARG A 209 -10.74 -6.84 -25.28
CA ARG A 209 -10.90 -7.33 -26.66
C ARG A 209 -10.92 -6.17 -27.66
N LYS A 210 -11.73 -5.12 -27.38
CA LYS A 210 -11.79 -3.88 -28.23
C LYS A 210 -10.45 -3.15 -28.32
N MET A 211 -9.62 -3.19 -27.26
CA MET A 211 -8.29 -2.60 -27.30
C MET A 211 -7.31 -3.44 -28.11
N ASN A 212 -7.36 -4.77 -27.98
CA ASN A 212 -6.44 -5.68 -28.64
C ASN A 212 -6.57 -5.63 -30.17
N GLY A 213 -7.78 -5.42 -30.69
CA GLY A 213 -8.03 -5.23 -32.13
C GLY A 213 -7.57 -3.86 -32.69
N LYS A 214 -6.85 -3.02 -31.91
CA LYS A 214 -6.37 -1.72 -32.36
C LYS A 214 -4.86 -1.71 -32.56
N LYS A 215 -4.37 -1.06 -33.62
CA LYS A 215 -2.91 -0.92 -33.94
C LYS A 215 -2.15 -0.36 -32.73
N LYS A 216 -1.03 -1.03 -32.37
CA LYS A 216 -0.11 -0.56 -31.32
C LYS A 216 0.37 0.86 -31.63
N GLY A 217 0.42 1.73 -30.60
CA GLY A 217 0.85 3.13 -30.77
C GLY A 217 -0.27 4.10 -31.22
N SER A 218 -1.36 3.65 -31.84
CA SER A 218 -2.42 4.50 -32.37
C SER A 218 -3.15 5.33 -31.31
N LYS A 219 -3.67 6.50 -31.70
CA LYS A 219 -4.54 7.35 -30.87
C LYS A 219 -5.78 6.59 -30.39
N SER A 220 -6.35 5.74 -31.24
CA SER A 220 -7.52 4.91 -30.95
C SER A 220 -7.21 3.87 -29.85
N ARG A 221 -6.03 3.22 -29.89
CA ARG A 221 -5.59 2.31 -28.81
C ARG A 221 -5.33 3.05 -27.48
N LYS A 222 -4.78 4.27 -27.53
CA LYS A 222 -4.62 5.11 -26.32
C LYS A 222 -5.96 5.45 -25.69
N LYS A 223 -6.98 5.80 -26.49
CA LYS A 223 -8.37 6.03 -26.01
C LYS A 223 -8.97 4.76 -25.37
N ALA A 224 -8.80 3.60 -26.01
CA ALA A 224 -9.28 2.32 -25.47
C ALA A 224 -8.60 1.96 -24.15
N ARG A 225 -7.28 2.14 -24.04
CA ARG A 225 -6.50 1.95 -22.80
C ARG A 225 -7.00 2.83 -21.66
N ARG A 226 -7.36 4.09 -21.94
CA ARG A 226 -7.97 4.98 -20.95
C ARG A 226 -9.32 4.47 -20.45
N LYS A 227 -10.17 3.93 -21.34
CA LYS A 227 -11.47 3.32 -20.95
C LYS A 227 -11.28 2.13 -20.01
N ILE A 228 -10.30 1.27 -20.28
CA ILE A 228 -9.93 0.15 -19.41
C ILE A 228 -9.44 0.68 -18.04
N ALA A 229 -8.57 1.69 -18.04
CA ALA A 229 -8.06 2.30 -16.82
C ALA A 229 -9.19 2.89 -15.94
N LEU A 230 -10.19 3.53 -16.55
CA LEU A 230 -11.39 4.03 -15.86
C LEU A 230 -12.22 2.89 -15.25
N ALA A 231 -12.36 1.76 -15.95
CA ALA A 231 -13.08 0.59 -15.43
C ALA A 231 -12.36 -0.03 -14.23
N TYR A 232 -11.04 -0.22 -14.31
CA TYR A 232 -10.24 -0.68 -13.15
C TYR A 232 -10.24 0.33 -11.99
N GLU A 233 -10.23 1.62 -12.28
CA GLU A 233 -10.35 2.67 -11.25
C GLU A 233 -11.70 2.55 -10.52
N LYS A 234 -12.80 2.28 -11.24
CA LYS A 234 -14.12 2.06 -10.64
C LYS A 234 -14.10 0.85 -9.71
N VAL A 235 -13.56 -0.29 -10.16
CA VAL A 235 -13.43 -1.52 -9.32
C VAL A 235 -12.63 -1.22 -8.05
N ARG A 236 -11.45 -0.59 -8.20
CA ARG A 236 -10.60 -0.22 -7.06
C ARG A 236 -11.31 0.70 -6.08
N ASN A 237 -11.97 1.75 -6.58
CA ASN A 237 -12.62 2.73 -5.71
C ASN A 237 -13.82 2.13 -4.97
N THR A 238 -14.61 1.27 -5.64
CA THR A 238 -15.74 0.57 -4.99
C THR A 238 -15.24 -0.38 -3.90
N ARG A 239 -14.12 -1.12 -4.15
CA ARG A 239 -13.48 -1.97 -3.14
C ARG A 239 -12.97 -1.14 -1.96
N LEU A 240 -12.24 -0.06 -2.21
CA LEU A 240 -11.71 0.80 -1.15
C LEU A 240 -12.82 1.45 -0.31
N ASP A 241 -13.92 1.91 -0.92
CA ASP A 241 -15.06 2.47 -0.20
C ASP A 241 -15.67 1.42 0.75
N PHE A 242 -15.90 0.20 0.26
CA PHE A 242 -16.38 -0.90 1.07
C PHE A 242 -15.43 -1.20 2.24
N LEU A 243 -14.13 -1.38 1.98
CA LEU A 243 -13.14 -1.69 3.02
C LEU A 243 -12.99 -0.55 4.03
N HIS A 244 -13.07 0.71 3.60
CA HIS A 244 -13.04 1.88 4.49
C HIS A 244 -14.24 1.93 5.44
N LYS A 245 -15.45 1.63 4.93
CA LYS A 245 -16.68 1.57 5.73
C LYS A 245 -16.63 0.40 6.71
N THR A 246 -16.22 -0.78 6.23
CA THR A 246 -16.03 -1.97 7.07
C THR A 246 -15.03 -1.71 8.20
N ALA A 247 -13.82 -1.24 7.87
CA ALA A 247 -12.82 -0.96 8.88
C ALA A 247 -13.24 0.13 9.86
N HIS A 248 -14.03 1.13 9.43
CA HIS A 248 -14.55 2.16 10.31
C HIS A 248 -15.59 1.60 11.28
N SER A 249 -16.52 0.79 10.79
CA SER A 249 -17.51 0.12 11.63
C SER A 249 -16.83 -0.77 12.68
N LEU A 250 -15.90 -1.62 12.27
CA LEU A 250 -15.21 -2.57 13.15
C LEU A 250 -14.46 -1.89 14.29
N VAL A 251 -13.63 -0.87 14.01
CA VAL A 251 -12.86 -0.19 15.07
C VAL A 251 -13.75 0.60 16.04
N ASN A 252 -14.98 0.93 15.63
CA ASN A 252 -15.96 1.57 16.48
C ASN A 252 -16.87 0.56 17.21
N SER A 253 -16.87 -0.72 16.85
CA SER A 253 -17.69 -1.76 17.46
C SER A 253 -16.93 -2.60 18.48
N TYR A 254 -15.59 -2.66 18.41
CA TYR A 254 -14.78 -3.51 19.26
C TYR A 254 -13.64 -2.73 19.91
N SER A 255 -13.23 -3.15 21.11
CA SER A 255 -12.06 -2.60 21.82
C SER A 255 -10.75 -3.32 21.42
N LEU A 256 -10.85 -4.60 21.03
CA LEU A 256 -9.74 -5.38 20.52
C LEU A 256 -10.21 -6.23 19.34
N ILE A 257 -9.42 -6.21 18.25
CA ILE A 257 -9.63 -7.05 17.07
C ILE A 257 -8.37 -7.90 16.85
N GLY A 258 -8.50 -9.20 17.07
CA GLY A 258 -7.46 -10.18 16.72
C GLY A 258 -7.55 -10.54 15.23
N LEU A 259 -6.42 -10.55 14.52
CA LEU A 259 -6.29 -10.99 13.13
C LEU A 259 -5.10 -11.91 12.95
N GLU A 260 -5.16 -12.77 11.95
CA GLU A 260 -3.99 -13.50 11.49
C GLU A 260 -2.99 -12.58 10.77
N ASP A 261 -1.69 -12.75 11.03
CA ASP A 261 -0.62 -12.09 10.27
C ASP A 261 -0.38 -12.84 8.96
N LEU A 262 -1.28 -12.65 8.03
CA LEU A 262 -1.24 -13.29 6.72
C LEU A 262 -0.22 -12.60 5.81
N ALA A 263 0.70 -13.36 5.24
CA ALA A 263 1.58 -12.92 4.16
C ALA A 263 0.78 -12.76 2.84
N SER A 264 -0.18 -11.83 2.84
CA SER A 264 -1.17 -11.67 1.77
C SER A 264 -0.55 -11.38 0.40
N GLN A 265 0.67 -10.82 0.34
CA GLN A 265 1.41 -10.62 -0.90
C GLN A 265 1.94 -11.94 -1.45
N GLU A 266 2.53 -12.80 -0.63
CA GLU A 266 3.04 -14.12 -1.02
C GLU A 266 1.90 -15.04 -1.41
N MET A 267 0.79 -15.01 -0.66
CA MET A 267 -0.43 -15.74 -1.01
C MET A 267 -1.06 -15.27 -2.31
N ALA A 268 -0.93 -13.98 -2.66
CA ALA A 268 -1.43 -13.43 -3.91
C ALA A 268 -0.64 -13.87 -5.15
N GLU A 269 0.55 -14.41 -4.98
CA GLU A 269 1.36 -15.02 -6.06
C GLU A 269 0.97 -16.49 -6.34
N GLN A 270 0.13 -17.10 -5.49
CA GLN A 270 -0.34 -18.49 -5.59
C GLN A 270 -1.67 -18.62 -6.36
N LYS A 271 -2.21 -19.85 -6.41
CA LYS A 271 -3.41 -20.25 -7.15
C LYS A 271 -4.63 -19.32 -6.98
N PHE A 272 -4.84 -18.73 -5.80
CA PHE A 272 -5.98 -17.86 -5.49
C PHE A 272 -5.65 -16.37 -5.48
N GLY A 273 -4.49 -15.96 -6.02
CA GLY A 273 -4.01 -14.59 -5.93
C GLY A 273 -4.96 -13.52 -6.45
N LYS A 274 -5.70 -13.82 -7.53
CA LYS A 274 -6.69 -12.89 -8.08
C LYS A 274 -7.85 -12.64 -7.11
N GLN A 275 -8.33 -13.68 -6.42
CA GLN A 275 -9.40 -13.60 -5.42
C GLN A 275 -8.94 -12.88 -4.15
N ILE A 276 -7.73 -13.18 -3.68
CA ILE A 276 -7.13 -12.54 -2.50
C ILE A 276 -6.93 -11.05 -2.74
N ASN A 277 -6.42 -10.67 -3.92
CA ASN A 277 -6.29 -9.28 -4.33
C ASN A 277 -7.65 -8.57 -4.46
N ASP A 278 -8.70 -9.27 -4.92
CA ASP A 278 -10.06 -8.71 -5.01
C ASP A 278 -10.70 -8.54 -3.63
N ALA A 279 -10.49 -9.48 -2.71
CA ALA A 279 -10.93 -9.39 -1.32
C ALA A 279 -10.23 -8.25 -0.55
N GLY A 280 -8.96 -7.97 -0.87
CA GLY A 280 -8.21 -6.84 -0.31
C GLY A 280 -7.81 -7.02 1.16
N TRP A 281 -7.45 -8.24 1.59
CA TRP A 281 -7.09 -8.57 2.97
C TRP A 281 -6.00 -7.66 3.53
N GLY A 282 -4.89 -7.47 2.81
CA GLY A 282 -3.82 -6.58 3.24
C GLY A 282 -4.23 -5.10 3.30
N GLU A 283 -5.15 -4.65 2.41
CA GLU A 283 -5.72 -3.30 2.46
C GLU A 283 -6.59 -3.14 3.72
N LEU A 284 -7.43 -4.14 4.05
CA LEU A 284 -8.28 -4.13 5.25
C LEU A 284 -7.44 -4.14 6.53
N ALA A 285 -6.45 -5.04 6.64
CA ALA A 285 -5.54 -5.11 7.79
C ALA A 285 -4.82 -3.78 8.03
N ASN A 286 -4.30 -3.16 6.96
CA ASN A 286 -3.68 -1.84 7.06
C ASN A 286 -4.67 -0.74 7.48
N MET A 287 -5.93 -0.78 6.99
CA MET A 287 -6.95 0.18 7.38
C MET A 287 -7.35 0.03 8.86
N LEU A 288 -7.48 -1.20 9.36
CA LEU A 288 -7.73 -1.46 10.77
C LEU A 288 -6.59 -0.92 11.63
N ARG A 289 -5.31 -1.23 11.29
CA ARG A 289 -4.13 -0.79 12.03
C ARG A 289 -4.09 0.74 12.26
N TYR A 290 -4.28 1.55 11.21
CA TYR A 290 -4.19 3.00 11.41
C TYR A 290 -5.46 3.66 11.95
N LYS A 291 -6.66 3.05 11.73
CA LYS A 291 -7.91 3.59 12.26
C LYS A 291 -8.10 3.27 13.73
N ALA A 292 -7.65 2.10 14.18
CA ALA A 292 -7.79 1.63 15.54
C ALA A 292 -7.21 2.61 16.57
N ALA A 293 -5.99 3.12 16.31
CA ALA A 293 -5.33 4.09 17.19
C ALA A 293 -6.18 5.36 17.46
N SER A 294 -6.99 5.80 16.49
CA SER A 294 -7.86 6.96 16.64
C SER A 294 -9.24 6.63 17.23
N ALA A 295 -9.60 5.36 17.31
CA ALA A 295 -10.90 4.88 17.81
C ALA A 295 -10.85 4.32 19.25
N GLY A 296 -9.66 4.21 19.87
CA GLY A 296 -9.48 3.53 21.15
C GLY A 296 -9.69 2.00 21.02
N CYS A 297 -9.40 1.46 19.85
CA CYS A 297 -9.41 0.02 19.55
C CYS A 297 -7.99 -0.48 19.39
N GLU A 298 -7.70 -1.68 19.87
CA GLU A 298 -6.42 -2.37 19.65
C GLU A 298 -6.56 -3.37 18.49
N VAL A 299 -5.52 -3.52 17.68
CA VAL A 299 -5.46 -4.53 16.62
C VAL A 299 -4.25 -5.40 16.83
N VAL A 300 -4.48 -6.67 17.16
CA VAL A 300 -3.44 -7.66 17.47
C VAL A 300 -3.32 -8.65 16.32
N PHE A 301 -2.09 -8.80 15.78
CA PHE A 301 -1.79 -9.79 14.74
C PHE A 301 -1.24 -11.05 15.37
N VAL A 302 -1.87 -12.20 15.09
CA VAL A 302 -1.49 -13.49 15.63
C VAL A 302 -0.88 -14.40 14.56
N ASN A 303 -0.07 -15.35 14.98
CA ASN A 303 0.50 -16.35 14.08
C ASN A 303 -0.62 -17.23 13.49
N PRO A 304 -0.75 -17.36 12.15
CA PRO A 304 -1.82 -18.13 11.51
C PRO A 304 -1.69 -19.65 11.65
N LYS A 305 -0.54 -20.15 12.16
CA LYS A 305 -0.28 -21.59 12.26
C LYS A 305 -1.32 -22.28 13.14
N ASP A 306 -1.99 -23.30 12.61
CA ASP A 306 -2.95 -24.19 13.30
C ASP A 306 -4.24 -23.52 13.84
N THR A 307 -4.55 -22.28 13.51
CA THR A 307 -5.78 -21.60 13.94
C THR A 307 -7.05 -22.36 13.52
N THR A 308 -7.08 -22.92 12.32
CA THR A 308 -8.20 -23.70 11.78
C THR A 308 -8.18 -25.18 12.23
N ARG A 309 -7.03 -25.69 12.69
CA ARG A 309 -6.83 -27.10 13.08
C ARG A 309 -7.01 -27.35 14.56
N MET A 310 -6.89 -26.35 15.39
CA MET A 310 -7.00 -26.44 16.84
C MET A 310 -8.45 -26.27 17.28
N CYS A 311 -8.89 -27.09 18.22
CA CYS A 311 -10.19 -26.94 18.86
C CYS A 311 -10.19 -25.73 19.81
N CYS A 312 -11.10 -24.79 19.61
CA CYS A 312 -11.19 -23.59 20.46
C CYS A 312 -11.62 -23.89 21.91
N LYS A 313 -12.20 -25.09 22.21
CA LYS A 313 -12.59 -25.48 23.56
C LYS A 313 -11.51 -26.22 24.31
N CYS A 314 -10.87 -27.25 23.72
CA CYS A 314 -9.94 -28.12 24.42
C CYS A 314 -8.50 -28.07 23.91
N GLY A 315 -8.19 -27.27 22.89
CA GLY A 315 -6.86 -27.11 22.30
C GLY A 315 -6.34 -28.31 21.49
N SER A 316 -7.10 -29.40 21.39
CA SER A 316 -6.70 -30.59 20.62
C SER A 316 -6.60 -30.27 19.15
N LYS A 317 -5.59 -30.81 18.44
CA LYS A 317 -5.34 -30.55 17.01
C LYS A 317 -5.86 -31.69 16.15
N LYS A 318 -6.46 -31.36 15.03
CA LYS A 318 -6.94 -32.30 14.01
C LYS A 318 -6.56 -31.85 12.61
N GLY A 319 -6.25 -32.81 11.72
CA GLY A 319 -6.11 -32.52 10.29
C GLY A 319 -7.42 -31.96 9.72
N MET A 320 -7.35 -30.85 8.96
CA MET A 320 -8.54 -30.16 8.46
C MET A 320 -8.38 -29.86 6.98
N PRO A 321 -8.97 -30.67 6.06
CA PRO A 321 -8.97 -30.38 4.64
C PRO A 321 -9.67 -29.05 4.33
N LEU A 322 -9.22 -28.34 3.27
CA LEU A 322 -9.77 -27.03 2.89
C LEU A 322 -11.26 -27.08 2.52
N GLU A 323 -11.74 -28.23 2.07
CA GLU A 323 -13.13 -28.43 1.63
C GLU A 323 -14.08 -28.61 2.82
N THR A 324 -13.61 -29.11 3.95
CA THR A 324 -14.42 -29.37 5.15
C THR A 324 -14.79 -28.05 5.81
N ARG A 325 -16.08 -27.82 6.01
CA ARG A 325 -16.61 -26.56 6.60
C ARG A 325 -17.02 -26.69 8.06
N THR A 326 -17.28 -27.89 8.52
CA THR A 326 -17.64 -28.17 9.91
C THR A 326 -16.43 -28.72 10.65
N TYR A 327 -16.07 -28.09 11.73
CA TYR A 327 -15.05 -28.58 12.66
C TYR A 327 -15.73 -29.49 13.70
N CYS A 328 -15.31 -30.76 13.77
CA CYS A 328 -15.75 -31.72 14.81
C CYS A 328 -14.53 -32.18 15.60
N CYS A 329 -14.53 -31.93 16.90
CA CYS A 329 -13.43 -32.34 17.78
C CYS A 329 -13.64 -33.76 18.33
N GLU A 330 -12.75 -34.67 18.04
CA GLU A 330 -12.81 -36.05 18.50
C GLU A 330 -12.57 -36.20 20.01
N LYS A 331 -11.85 -35.23 20.63
CA LYS A 331 -11.53 -35.28 22.07
C LYS A 331 -12.67 -34.77 22.96
N CYS A 332 -13.34 -33.67 22.58
CA CYS A 332 -14.36 -33.05 23.43
C CYS A 332 -15.74 -32.94 22.79
N GLY A 333 -15.96 -33.53 21.62
CA GLY A 333 -17.24 -33.53 20.91
C GLY A 333 -17.67 -32.17 20.33
N ASN A 334 -16.85 -31.11 20.49
CA ASN A 334 -17.21 -29.78 20.01
C ASN A 334 -17.41 -29.76 18.48
N THR A 335 -18.60 -29.39 18.04
CA THR A 335 -18.96 -29.28 16.63
C THR A 335 -19.38 -27.84 16.31
N MET A 336 -18.75 -27.20 15.35
CA MET A 336 -19.04 -25.85 14.90
C MET A 336 -18.53 -25.56 13.51
N ASP A 337 -18.91 -24.41 12.94
CA ASP A 337 -18.31 -23.92 11.69
C ASP A 337 -16.80 -23.72 11.83
N ARG A 338 -16.04 -24.16 10.82
CA ARG A 338 -14.57 -24.10 10.85
C ARG A 338 -14.03 -22.68 10.95
N ASP A 339 -14.62 -21.73 10.22
CA ASP A 339 -14.17 -20.34 10.19
C ASP A 339 -14.52 -19.65 11.53
N LEU A 340 -15.62 -20.07 12.20
CA LEU A 340 -15.97 -19.64 13.55
C LEU A 340 -14.99 -20.21 14.61
N ASN A 341 -14.65 -21.49 14.50
CA ASN A 341 -13.61 -22.10 15.37
C ASN A 341 -12.28 -21.37 15.24
N ALA A 342 -11.87 -21.03 14.01
CA ALA A 342 -10.65 -20.23 13.76
C ALA A 342 -10.73 -18.86 14.41
N ALA A 343 -11.86 -18.16 14.28
CA ALA A 343 -12.06 -16.84 14.88
C ALA A 343 -11.96 -16.87 16.41
N HIS A 344 -12.48 -17.91 17.08
CA HIS A 344 -12.30 -18.11 18.52
C HIS A 344 -10.83 -18.35 18.91
N ASN A 345 -10.10 -19.17 18.14
CA ASN A 345 -8.68 -19.40 18.37
C ASN A 345 -7.84 -18.14 18.17
N ILE A 346 -8.20 -17.30 17.18
CA ILE A 346 -7.58 -15.99 16.94
C ILE A 346 -7.82 -15.07 18.13
N LEU A 347 -9.05 -15.00 18.65
CA LEU A 347 -9.38 -14.21 19.85
C LEU A 347 -8.56 -14.66 21.05
N MET A 348 -8.51 -15.95 21.32
CA MET A 348 -7.76 -16.53 22.45
C MET A 348 -6.28 -16.16 22.37
N ARG A 349 -5.65 -16.27 21.19
CA ARG A 349 -4.25 -15.88 20.98
C ARG A 349 -4.04 -14.38 21.13
N ALA A 350 -4.96 -13.57 20.63
CA ALA A 350 -4.87 -12.10 20.72
C ALA A 350 -4.99 -11.61 22.16
N THR A 351 -5.78 -12.29 23.00
CA THR A 351 -5.96 -11.95 24.43
C THR A 351 -4.88 -12.54 25.34
N ALA A 352 -4.33 -13.71 25.04
CA ALA A 352 -3.23 -14.31 25.79
C ALA A 352 -1.95 -13.46 25.74
N GLY A 353 -1.68 -12.78 24.61
CA GLY A 353 -0.56 -11.86 24.47
C GLY A 353 -0.71 -10.56 25.27
N THR A 354 -1.92 -10.22 25.72
CA THR A 354 -2.17 -9.03 26.56
C THR A 354 -2.01 -9.30 28.06
N ALA A 355 -1.89 -10.58 28.46
CA ALA A 355 -1.67 -10.98 29.86
C ALA A 355 -0.18 -11.14 30.23
N GLY A 356 0.72 -11.11 29.26
CA GLY A 356 2.18 -11.21 29.45
C GLY A 356 2.90 -10.32 28.45
N SER A 357 3.49 -9.26 28.95
CA SER A 357 4.49 -8.35 28.37
C SER A 357 4.50 -8.20 26.84
N CYS A 358 4.39 -6.97 26.39
CA CYS A 358 4.77 -6.48 25.06
C CYS A 358 6.12 -7.04 24.60
N ALA A 359 6.10 -8.11 23.84
CA ALA A 359 7.24 -8.64 23.12
C ALA A 359 6.85 -8.88 21.66
N CYS A 360 6.24 -7.87 21.03
CA CYS A 360 6.35 -7.65 19.60
C CYS A 360 7.38 -6.56 19.46
N GLY A 361 8.60 -6.99 19.16
CA GLY A 361 9.73 -6.11 18.96
C GLY A 361 9.37 -4.99 17.99
N ASP A 362 9.17 -3.79 18.51
CA ASP A 362 9.66 -2.60 17.86
C ASP A 362 11.11 -2.91 17.51
N LYS A 363 11.34 -3.30 16.27
CA LYS A 363 12.65 -3.05 15.68
C LYS A 363 12.80 -1.55 15.67
N GLN A 364 13.33 -1.05 16.79
CA GLN A 364 13.91 0.26 16.89
C GLN A 364 14.60 0.55 15.56
N LYS A 365 14.29 1.67 14.99
CA LYS A 365 15.14 2.33 14.03
C LYS A 365 16.43 2.66 14.78
N GLU A 366 17.35 1.73 14.82
CA GLU A 366 18.74 2.06 15.00
C GLU A 366 19.11 2.94 13.80
N GLU A 367 19.33 4.20 14.07
CA GLU A 367 20.14 5.09 13.25
C GLU A 367 21.56 4.51 13.24
N LEU A 368 21.80 3.55 12.34
CA LEU A 368 23.14 3.12 12.03
C LEU A 368 23.82 4.24 11.22
N SER A 369 24.67 4.97 11.90
CA SER A 369 25.78 5.69 11.28
C SER A 369 26.60 4.69 10.47
N VAL A 370 26.37 4.63 9.18
CA VAL A 370 27.08 3.74 8.28
C VAL A 370 28.42 4.36 7.95
N LYS A 371 29.44 3.96 8.71
CA LYS A 371 30.83 4.03 8.24
C LYS A 371 31.01 3.03 7.09
N GLN A 372 31.73 3.52 6.08
CA GLN A 372 32.14 2.87 4.85
C GLN A 372 32.69 1.45 5.06
N GLU A 373 32.05 0.48 4.40
CA GLU A 373 32.71 -0.74 3.89
C GLU A 373 31.81 -1.35 2.83
N ALA A 374 32.11 -1.04 1.56
CA ALA A 374 31.50 -1.67 0.40
C ALA A 374 32.60 -2.11 -0.55
N ALA A 375 33.28 -3.19 -0.21
CA ALA A 375 34.10 -3.93 -1.15
C ALA A 375 33.38 -5.23 -1.53
N GLY A 376 33.22 -5.46 -2.83
CA GLY A 376 32.98 -6.75 -3.44
C GLY A 376 31.53 -7.17 -3.70
N PHE A 377 30.90 -6.64 -4.75
CA PHE A 377 29.78 -7.32 -5.43
C PHE A 377 29.74 -6.95 -6.91
N SER A 378 30.03 -7.93 -7.78
CA SER A 378 29.82 -7.83 -9.22
C SER A 378 28.34 -8.06 -9.56
N PRO A 379 27.71 -7.29 -10.43
CA PRO A 379 26.37 -7.57 -10.94
C PRO A 379 26.45 -8.58 -12.09
N GLN A 380 25.82 -9.71 -11.95
CA GLN A 380 25.38 -10.56 -13.07
C GLN A 380 24.00 -10.15 -13.57
#